data_eb668486f520266a45eab088cfdac9c2
#
_entry.id   eb668486f520266a45eab088cfdac9c2
#
_cell.length_a   1.000
_cell.length_b   1.000
_cell.length_c   1.000
_cell.angle_alpha   90.00
_cell.angle_beta   90.00
_cell.angle_gamma   90.00
#
_symmetry.space_group_name_H-M   'P 1'
#
loop_
_entity.id
_entity.type
_entity.pdbx_description
1 polymer ?
#
loop_
_entity_poly.entity_id
_entity_poly.type
_entity_poly.pdbx_seq_one_letter_code
_entity_poly.pdbx_strand_id
1 'polypeptide(L)'
;MTKKQHRLGAMSREEYNNAPIIPGSKKVYFLNGDLVRVHHLNRSNGIMSVYNITQDRIESCLISDFKKNRERAFTVGETASLVNRHKKYMPSLVRRGVVPPATGSQKGGATGWQVRSYYSESQVFELRDILASYHIGGPRKDKLITNNITPTRQELTRRMGDGILTYTKTEDGRFIPVWSESI
;
A
#
# COMPACT_ATOMS: atom_id res chain seq x y z
N MET A 1 13.61 9.71 22.49
CA MET A 1 12.31 9.36 21.85
C MET A 1 12.56 8.35 20.75
N THR A 2 12.03 7.15 20.85
CA THR A 2 12.24 6.07 19.88
C THR A 2 11.45 6.35 18.61
N LYS A 3 12.14 6.60 17.50
CA LYS A 3 11.53 6.72 16.17
C LYS A 3 10.91 5.37 15.80
N LYS A 4 9.60 5.27 15.69
CA LYS A 4 8.96 4.10 15.08
C LYS A 4 9.31 4.07 13.60
N GLN A 5 10.22 3.19 13.22
CA GLN A 5 10.53 2.91 11.83
C GLN A 5 9.52 1.89 11.29
N HIS A 6 8.77 2.27 10.27
CA HIS A 6 7.94 1.36 9.50
C HIS A 6 8.62 1.13 8.15
N ARG A 7 9.11 -0.10 7.94
CA ARG A 7 9.54 -0.51 6.60
C ARG A 7 8.32 -0.69 5.71
N LEU A 8 8.14 0.21 4.78
CA LEU A 8 7.20 0.06 3.68
C LEU A 8 8.00 -0.43 2.48
N GLY A 9 7.90 -1.73 2.20
CA GLY A 9 8.47 -2.27 0.97
C GLY A 9 9.98 -2.16 0.86
N ALA A 10 10.73 -2.61 1.87
CA ALA A 10 12.20 -2.64 1.84
C ALA A 10 12.79 -3.66 0.84
N MET A 11 12.01 -4.11 -0.14
CA MET A 11 12.44 -5.11 -1.12
C MET A 11 12.27 -4.56 -2.52
N SER A 12 13.24 -4.78 -3.39
CA SER A 12 13.08 -4.61 -4.84
C SER A 12 11.95 -5.51 -5.36
N ARG A 13 11.45 -5.26 -6.57
CA ARG A 13 10.41 -6.11 -7.17
C ARG A 13 10.88 -7.56 -7.30
N GLU A 14 12.14 -7.74 -7.66
CA GLU A 14 12.76 -9.07 -7.79
C GLU A 14 12.84 -9.77 -6.43
N GLU A 15 13.35 -9.11 -5.40
CA GLU A 15 13.39 -9.65 -4.04
C GLU A 15 11.99 -9.95 -3.50
N TYR A 16 11.01 -9.09 -3.79
CA TYR A 16 9.62 -9.34 -3.44
C TYR A 16 9.07 -10.61 -4.11
N ASN A 17 9.34 -10.79 -5.40
CA ASN A 17 8.88 -11.98 -6.12
C ASN A 17 9.57 -13.25 -5.61
N ASN A 18 10.81 -13.16 -5.18
CA ASN A 18 11.59 -14.25 -4.63
C ASN A 18 11.38 -14.46 -3.12
N ALA A 19 10.77 -13.49 -2.43
CA ALA A 19 10.55 -13.57 -0.99
C ALA A 19 9.74 -14.82 -0.61
N PRO A 20 10.09 -15.47 0.52
CA PRO A 20 9.37 -16.66 0.97
C PRO A 20 7.91 -16.34 1.25
N ILE A 21 7.05 -17.24 0.78
CA ILE A 21 5.61 -17.19 1.06
C ILE A 21 5.38 -17.88 2.40
N ILE A 22 4.72 -17.19 3.33
CA ILE A 22 4.42 -17.71 4.67
C ILE A 22 2.92 -18.00 4.75
N PRO A 23 2.51 -19.28 4.78
CA PRO A 23 1.12 -19.65 4.95
C PRO A 23 0.58 -19.18 6.31
N GLY A 24 -0.72 -18.87 6.37
CA GLY A 24 -1.38 -18.44 7.60
C GLY A 24 -0.99 -17.04 8.08
N SER A 25 -0.09 -16.33 7.37
CA SER A 25 0.23 -14.95 7.69
C SER A 25 -0.98 -14.05 7.44
N LYS A 26 -1.06 -12.95 8.21
CA LYS A 26 -2.10 -11.93 8.00
C LYS A 26 -1.83 -11.03 6.79
N LYS A 27 -0.74 -11.28 6.04
CA LYS A 27 -0.40 -10.52 4.83
C LYS A 27 -1.42 -10.80 3.74
N VAL A 28 -1.83 -9.73 3.08
CA VAL A 28 -2.70 -9.77 1.91
C VAL A 28 -1.95 -9.29 0.68
N TYR A 29 -2.39 -9.77 -0.47
CA TYR A 29 -1.83 -9.48 -1.77
C TYR A 29 -2.96 -9.23 -2.75
N PHE A 30 -2.69 -8.57 -3.86
CA PHE A 30 -3.56 -8.62 -5.03
C PHE A 30 -3.06 -9.71 -5.98
N LEU A 31 -3.98 -10.50 -6.49
CA LEU A 31 -3.74 -11.50 -7.52
C LEU A 31 -4.84 -11.36 -8.58
N ASN A 32 -4.47 -10.97 -9.78
CA ASN A 32 -5.42 -10.71 -10.87
C ASN A 32 -6.56 -9.74 -10.51
N GLY A 33 -6.27 -8.75 -9.68
CA GLY A 33 -7.23 -7.74 -9.22
C GLY A 33 -7.99 -8.10 -7.94
N ASP A 34 -7.97 -9.35 -7.51
CA ASP A 34 -8.61 -9.79 -6.27
C ASP A 34 -7.68 -9.69 -5.06
N LEU A 35 -8.23 -9.33 -3.92
CA LEU A 35 -7.50 -9.35 -2.65
C LEU A 35 -7.47 -10.78 -2.12
N VAL A 36 -6.26 -11.32 -1.93
CA VAL A 36 -6.06 -12.71 -1.52
C VAL A 36 -5.13 -12.83 -0.32
N ARG A 37 -5.26 -13.92 0.40
CA ARG A 37 -4.38 -14.31 1.50
C ARG A 37 -3.93 -15.75 1.31
N VAL A 38 -2.64 -16.04 1.55
CA VAL A 38 -2.13 -17.39 1.47
C VAL A 38 -2.75 -18.25 2.58
N HIS A 39 -3.42 -19.32 2.19
CA HIS A 39 -4.08 -20.26 3.08
C HIS A 39 -3.18 -21.47 3.37
N HIS A 40 -2.74 -22.18 2.33
CA HIS A 40 -1.90 -23.34 2.45
C HIS A 40 -0.84 -23.38 1.35
N LEU A 41 0.31 -24.00 1.64
CA LEU A 41 1.43 -24.11 0.73
C LEU A 41 1.90 -25.57 0.67
N ASN A 42 1.73 -26.19 -0.47
CA ASN A 42 2.30 -27.51 -0.74
C ASN A 42 3.52 -27.39 -1.66
N ARG A 43 4.70 -27.37 -1.04
CA ARG A 43 5.97 -27.17 -1.75
C ARG A 43 6.37 -28.38 -2.60
N SER A 44 5.95 -29.58 -2.25
CA SER A 44 6.34 -30.81 -2.94
C SER A 44 5.76 -30.90 -4.36
N ASN A 45 4.55 -30.40 -4.57
CA ASN A 45 3.91 -30.38 -5.89
C ASN A 45 3.83 -28.99 -6.53
N GLY A 46 4.44 -27.97 -5.91
CA GLY A 46 4.43 -26.60 -6.44
C GLY A 46 3.08 -25.90 -6.41
N ILE A 47 2.09 -26.44 -5.70
CA ILE A 47 0.73 -25.88 -5.60
C ILE A 47 0.55 -25.17 -4.27
N MET A 48 -0.24 -24.10 -4.29
CA MET A 48 -0.69 -23.40 -3.10
C MET A 48 -2.19 -23.13 -3.15
N SER A 49 -2.79 -22.99 -1.99
CA SER A 49 -4.16 -22.50 -1.84
C SER A 49 -4.14 -21.07 -1.32
N VAL A 50 -4.92 -20.22 -1.95
CA VAL A 50 -5.17 -18.86 -1.51
C VAL A 50 -6.63 -18.69 -1.13
N TYR A 51 -6.88 -17.96 -0.05
CA TYR A 51 -8.23 -17.52 0.26
C TYR A 51 -8.46 -16.20 -0.46
N ASN A 52 -9.34 -16.23 -1.46
CA ASN A 52 -9.77 -15.04 -2.19
C ASN A 52 -10.77 -14.28 -1.31
N ILE A 53 -10.33 -13.17 -0.74
CA ILE A 53 -11.12 -12.36 0.19
C ILE A 53 -12.25 -11.64 -0.56
N THR A 54 -12.00 -11.26 -1.81
CA THR A 54 -12.98 -10.55 -2.66
C THR A 54 -14.16 -11.46 -3.01
N GLN A 55 -13.88 -12.72 -3.32
CA GLN A 55 -14.87 -13.69 -3.77
C GLN A 55 -15.33 -14.68 -2.68
N ASP A 56 -14.76 -14.58 -1.48
CA ASP A 56 -15.03 -15.42 -0.30
C ASP A 56 -14.92 -16.92 -0.59
N ARG A 57 -13.83 -17.32 -1.28
CA ARG A 57 -13.59 -18.73 -1.62
C ARG A 57 -12.11 -19.10 -1.57
N ILE A 58 -11.83 -20.40 -1.46
CA ILE A 58 -10.46 -20.93 -1.58
C ILE A 58 -10.21 -21.32 -3.03
N GLU A 59 -9.07 -20.88 -3.55
CA GLU A 59 -8.60 -21.16 -4.89
C GLU A 59 -7.21 -21.79 -4.83
N SER A 60 -6.91 -22.63 -5.83
CA SER A 60 -5.59 -23.23 -5.98
C SER A 60 -4.86 -22.61 -7.16
N CYS A 61 -3.56 -22.34 -7.00
CA CYS A 61 -2.69 -21.85 -8.07
C CYS A 61 -1.29 -22.42 -7.92
N LEU A 62 -0.49 -22.30 -8.98
CA LEU A 62 0.93 -22.62 -8.91
C LEU A 62 1.67 -21.57 -8.09
N ILE A 63 2.64 -22.00 -7.30
CA ILE A 63 3.49 -21.10 -6.51
C ILE A 63 4.24 -20.12 -7.42
N SER A 64 4.71 -20.58 -8.58
CA SER A 64 5.38 -19.77 -9.60
C SER A 64 4.47 -18.65 -10.11
N ASP A 65 3.23 -18.98 -10.45
CA ASP A 65 2.26 -18.04 -10.98
C ASP A 65 1.85 -16.99 -9.93
N PHE A 66 1.64 -17.44 -8.70
CA PHE A 66 1.41 -16.53 -7.59
C PHE A 66 2.57 -15.56 -7.40
N LYS A 67 3.81 -16.06 -7.37
CA LYS A 67 4.99 -15.21 -7.22
C LYS A 67 5.14 -14.18 -8.34
N LYS A 68 4.85 -14.57 -9.57
CA LYS A 68 4.96 -13.73 -10.76
C LYS A 68 3.86 -12.64 -10.81
N ASN A 69 2.63 -13.01 -10.46
CA ASN A 69 1.45 -12.18 -10.72
C ASN A 69 0.94 -11.42 -9.47
N ARG A 70 1.44 -11.75 -8.28
CA ARG A 70 1.02 -11.05 -7.07
C ARG A 70 1.53 -9.61 -7.07
N GLU A 71 0.66 -8.70 -6.64
CA GLU A 71 1.01 -7.32 -6.32
C GLU A 71 0.98 -7.08 -4.81
N ARG A 72 1.72 -6.09 -4.37
CA ARG A 72 1.63 -5.63 -2.97
C ARG A 72 0.27 -4.97 -2.74
N ALA A 73 -0.26 -5.18 -1.55
CA ALA A 73 -1.46 -4.51 -1.08
C ALA A 73 -1.06 -3.44 -0.05
N PHE A 74 -1.45 -2.21 -0.30
CA PHE A 74 -1.18 -1.06 0.57
C PHE A 74 -2.47 -0.58 1.21
N THR A 75 -2.46 -0.40 2.52
CA THR A 75 -3.59 0.24 3.21
C THR A 75 -3.76 1.69 2.76
N VAL A 76 -4.94 2.26 2.98
CA VAL A 76 -5.21 3.69 2.69
C VAL A 76 -4.17 4.61 3.33
N GLY A 77 -3.72 4.29 4.56
CA GLY A 77 -2.71 5.08 5.26
C GLY A 77 -1.34 5.01 4.60
N GLU A 78 -0.90 3.81 4.22
CA GLU A 78 0.35 3.59 3.49
C GLU A 78 0.33 4.26 2.12
N THR A 79 -0.76 4.07 1.37
CA THR A 79 -0.96 4.72 0.08
C THR A 79 -0.89 6.24 0.18
N ALA A 80 -1.58 6.82 1.16
CA ALA A 80 -1.54 8.26 1.38
C ALA A 80 -0.12 8.76 1.64
N SER A 81 0.65 8.03 2.46
CA SER A 81 2.07 8.36 2.73
C SER A 81 2.92 8.26 1.48
N LEU A 82 2.74 7.20 0.68
CA LEU A 82 3.48 7.00 -0.57
C LEU A 82 3.30 8.17 -1.55
N VAL A 83 2.08 8.71 -1.66
CA VAL A 83 1.77 9.81 -2.57
C VAL A 83 1.83 11.21 -1.92
N ASN A 84 2.46 11.32 -0.76
CA ASN A 84 2.59 12.57 0.01
C ASN A 84 1.23 13.22 0.32
N ARG A 85 0.27 12.45 0.79
CA ARG A 85 -1.03 12.97 1.25
C ARG A 85 -1.30 12.51 2.68
N HIS A 86 -2.04 13.29 3.41
CA HIS A 86 -2.48 12.88 4.73
C HIS A 86 -3.65 11.89 4.60
N LYS A 87 -3.62 10.79 5.37
CA LYS A 87 -4.63 9.73 5.31
C LYS A 87 -6.09 10.21 5.44
N LYS A 88 -6.33 11.28 6.20
CA LYS A 88 -7.68 11.87 6.39
C LYS A 88 -8.24 12.51 5.11
N TYR A 89 -7.38 12.90 4.15
CA TYR A 89 -7.83 13.48 2.89
C TYR A 89 -8.25 12.44 1.87
N MET A 90 -7.73 11.21 1.94
CA MET A 90 -8.04 10.16 0.97
C MET A 90 -9.55 9.89 0.84
N PRO A 91 -10.33 9.70 1.94
CA PRO A 91 -11.78 9.50 1.82
C PRO A 91 -12.50 10.69 1.18
N SER A 92 -12.03 11.92 1.42
CA SER A 92 -12.61 13.12 0.80
C SER A 92 -12.33 13.17 -0.70
N LEU A 93 -11.12 12.81 -1.14
CA LEU A 93 -10.75 12.74 -2.56
C LEU A 93 -11.58 11.67 -3.29
N VAL A 94 -11.77 10.51 -2.68
CA VAL A 94 -12.63 9.44 -3.22
C VAL A 94 -14.09 9.91 -3.33
N ARG A 95 -14.64 10.51 -2.27
CA ARG A 95 -16.04 11.00 -2.28
C ARG A 95 -16.27 12.07 -3.34
N ARG A 96 -15.28 12.89 -3.62
CA ARG A 96 -15.31 13.93 -4.66
C ARG A 96 -15.05 13.40 -6.06
N GLY A 97 -14.81 12.11 -6.23
CA GLY A 97 -14.48 11.48 -7.51
C GLY A 97 -13.13 11.88 -8.09
N VAL A 98 -12.23 12.47 -7.28
CA VAL A 98 -10.89 12.87 -7.73
C VAL A 98 -9.99 11.66 -7.90
N VAL A 99 -10.09 10.70 -6.99
CA VAL A 99 -9.32 9.45 -7.04
C VAL A 99 -10.28 8.26 -6.93
N PRO A 100 -9.95 7.13 -7.57
CA PRO A 100 -10.76 5.92 -7.45
C PRO A 100 -10.72 5.38 -6.02
N PRO A 101 -11.78 4.68 -5.59
CA PRO A 101 -11.77 3.96 -4.32
C PRO A 101 -10.79 2.80 -4.35
N ALA A 102 -10.37 2.35 -3.17
CA ALA A 102 -9.60 1.12 -3.03
C ALA A 102 -10.42 -0.08 -3.52
N THR A 103 -9.83 -0.96 -4.32
CA THR A 103 -10.53 -2.11 -4.92
C THR A 103 -10.64 -3.29 -3.97
N GLY A 104 -9.69 -3.43 -3.04
CA GLY A 104 -9.71 -4.52 -2.04
C GLY A 104 -10.21 -4.04 -0.69
N SER A 105 -11.05 -4.84 -0.05
CA SER A 105 -11.45 -4.59 1.34
C SER A 105 -11.49 -5.88 2.14
N GLN A 106 -11.11 -5.79 3.41
CA GLN A 106 -11.17 -6.90 4.35
C GLN A 106 -11.83 -6.46 5.64
N LYS A 107 -12.83 -7.19 6.08
CA LYS A 107 -13.38 -7.04 7.43
C LYS A 107 -12.36 -7.56 8.44
N GLY A 108 -12.14 -6.83 9.51
CA GLY A 108 -11.15 -7.19 10.54
C GLY A 108 -11.31 -6.36 11.80
N GLY A 109 -10.42 -6.63 12.76
CA GLY A 109 -10.47 -6.01 14.10
C GLY A 109 -11.16 -6.91 15.13
N ALA A 110 -10.94 -6.63 16.41
CA ALA A 110 -11.48 -7.43 17.53
C ALA A 110 -13.01 -7.48 17.53
N THR A 111 -13.68 -6.51 16.93
CA THR A 111 -15.15 -6.40 16.87
C THR A 111 -15.74 -6.84 15.52
N GLY A 112 -14.91 -7.18 14.53
CA GLY A 112 -15.37 -7.54 13.17
C GLY A 112 -15.95 -6.37 12.34
N TRP A 113 -16.12 -5.20 12.92
CA TRP A 113 -16.74 -4.03 12.28
C TRP A 113 -15.77 -3.13 11.51
N GLN A 114 -14.47 -3.30 11.75
CA GLN A 114 -13.47 -2.49 11.04
C GLN A 114 -13.23 -3.03 9.64
N VAL A 115 -13.50 -2.21 8.64
CA VAL A 115 -13.16 -2.50 7.24
C VAL A 115 -11.81 -1.86 6.95
N ARG A 116 -10.85 -2.66 6.51
CA ARG A 116 -9.58 -2.20 5.98
C ARG A 116 -9.64 -2.23 4.47
N SER A 117 -9.40 -1.09 3.85
CA SER A 117 -9.35 -0.96 2.40
C SER A 117 -7.91 -0.95 1.92
N TYR A 118 -7.66 -1.56 0.78
CA TYR A 118 -6.34 -1.74 0.19
C TYR A 118 -6.31 -1.31 -1.27
N TYR A 119 -5.22 -0.68 -1.64
CA TYR A 119 -4.84 -0.36 -3.01
C TYR A 119 -3.78 -1.33 -3.48
N SER A 120 -3.84 -1.77 -4.74
CA SER A 120 -2.76 -2.52 -5.36
C SER A 120 -1.59 -1.59 -5.70
N GLU A 121 -0.43 -2.17 -6.00
CA GLU A 121 0.74 -1.41 -6.45
C GLU A 121 0.44 -0.60 -7.71
N SER A 122 -0.24 -1.20 -8.69
CA SER A 122 -0.67 -0.52 -9.92
C SER A 122 -1.62 0.65 -9.64
N GLN A 123 -2.58 0.48 -8.74
CA GLN A 123 -3.48 1.57 -8.34
C GLN A 123 -2.75 2.72 -7.63
N VAL A 124 -1.71 2.45 -6.86
CA VAL A 124 -0.92 3.52 -6.23
C VAL A 124 -0.21 4.38 -7.28
N PHE A 125 0.27 3.78 -8.37
CA PHE A 125 0.82 4.53 -9.51
C PHE A 125 -0.25 5.37 -10.20
N GLU A 126 -1.43 4.81 -10.43
CA GLU A 126 -2.56 5.55 -11.00
C GLU A 126 -2.96 6.75 -10.14
N LEU A 127 -3.11 6.54 -8.84
CA LEU A 127 -3.39 7.61 -7.87
C LEU A 127 -2.34 8.72 -7.92
N ARG A 128 -1.07 8.35 -8.01
CA ARG A 128 0.02 9.32 -8.15
C ARG A 128 -0.16 10.17 -9.41
N ASP A 129 -0.47 9.56 -10.55
CA ASP A 129 -0.61 10.27 -11.81
C ASP A 129 -1.83 11.22 -11.78
N ILE A 130 -2.95 10.76 -11.24
CA ILE A 130 -4.13 11.61 -11.02
C ILE A 130 -3.79 12.79 -10.11
N LEU A 131 -3.12 12.54 -8.98
CA LEU A 131 -2.78 13.59 -8.02
C LEU A 131 -1.71 14.56 -8.54
N ALA A 132 -0.86 14.14 -9.48
CA ALA A 132 0.13 15.02 -10.11
C ALA A 132 -0.54 16.05 -11.04
N SER A 133 -1.63 15.66 -11.70
CA SER A 133 -2.42 16.55 -12.55
C SER A 133 -3.49 17.33 -11.79
N TYR A 134 -3.82 16.91 -10.57
CA TYR A 134 -4.86 17.53 -9.77
C TYR A 134 -4.32 18.75 -9.00
N HIS A 135 -4.65 19.93 -9.50
CA HIS A 135 -4.41 21.19 -8.79
C HIS A 135 -5.50 21.41 -7.73
N ILE A 136 -5.15 21.26 -6.47
CA ILE A 136 -6.01 21.72 -5.38
C ILE A 136 -6.12 23.24 -5.52
N GLY A 137 -7.28 23.73 -5.96
CA GLY A 137 -7.51 25.13 -6.30
C GLY A 137 -7.02 26.11 -5.26
N GLY A 138 -6.29 27.11 -5.75
CA GLY A 138 -5.90 28.35 -5.11
C GLY A 138 -4.91 28.24 -3.96
N PRO A 139 -3.85 29.07 -3.95
CA PRO A 139 -2.95 29.11 -2.81
C PRO A 139 -3.72 29.66 -1.61
N ARG A 140 -3.99 28.84 -0.61
CA ARG A 140 -4.19 29.36 0.74
C ARG A 140 -2.89 30.02 1.14
N LYS A 141 -2.88 31.35 1.17
CA LYS A 141 -1.70 32.21 1.32
C LYS A 141 -0.86 31.96 2.58
N ASP A 142 -1.27 31.09 3.50
CA ASP A 142 -0.74 31.13 4.86
C ASP A 142 -0.07 29.85 5.35
N LYS A 143 0.11 28.82 4.54
CA LYS A 143 0.89 27.66 5.00
C LYS A 143 1.70 27.08 3.86
N LEU A 144 3.00 27.19 4.00
CA LEU A 144 4.00 26.40 3.27
C LEU A 144 3.61 24.91 3.30
N ILE A 145 2.84 24.49 2.31
CA ILE A 145 2.50 23.09 2.10
C ILE A 145 3.63 22.47 1.28
N THR A 146 4.82 22.51 1.85
CA THR A 146 6.00 21.83 1.28
C THR A 146 5.83 20.32 1.19
N ASN A 147 4.83 19.74 1.89
CA ASN A 147 4.64 18.32 2.01
C ASN A 147 3.57 17.69 1.10
N ASN A 148 2.97 18.48 0.20
CA ASN A 148 1.95 17.96 -0.73
C ASN A 148 2.45 17.81 -2.17
N ILE A 149 3.75 17.90 -2.39
CA ILE A 149 4.34 17.64 -3.71
C ILE A 149 4.17 16.14 -4.00
N THR A 150 3.45 15.84 -5.07
CA THR A 150 3.29 14.46 -5.53
C THR A 150 4.64 13.92 -5.99
N PRO A 151 5.10 12.78 -5.50
CA PRO A 151 6.39 12.21 -5.86
C PRO A 151 6.44 11.87 -7.35
N THR A 152 7.63 11.87 -7.96
CA THR A 152 7.83 11.33 -9.30
C THR A 152 7.54 9.83 -9.32
N ARG A 153 7.30 9.25 -10.50
CA ARG A 153 7.13 7.78 -10.61
C ARG A 153 8.36 7.03 -10.13
N GLN A 154 9.54 7.54 -10.46
CA GLN A 154 10.81 6.95 -10.03
C GLN A 154 10.97 6.99 -8.50
N GLU A 155 10.65 8.12 -7.88
CA GLU A 155 10.67 8.24 -6.43
C GLU A 155 9.64 7.33 -5.77
N LEU A 156 8.44 7.22 -6.35
CA LEU A 156 7.41 6.30 -5.84
C LEU A 156 7.88 4.85 -5.92
N THR A 157 8.50 4.44 -7.02
CA THR A 157 9.09 3.09 -7.17
C THR A 157 10.12 2.83 -6.09
N ARG A 158 11.02 3.79 -5.86
CA ARG A 158 12.03 3.71 -4.79
C ARG A 158 11.37 3.59 -3.42
N ARG A 159 10.38 4.40 -3.11
CA ARG A 159 9.66 4.35 -1.83
C ARG A 159 8.95 3.01 -1.61
N MET A 160 8.42 2.41 -2.66
CA MET A 160 7.81 1.08 -2.59
C MET A 160 8.86 -0.02 -2.46
N GLY A 161 10.06 0.14 -3.07
CA GLY A 161 11.14 -0.84 -3.08
C GLY A 161 12.02 -0.77 -1.83
N ASP A 162 12.71 0.32 -1.65
CA ASP A 162 13.84 0.43 -0.72
C ASP A 162 13.62 1.46 0.41
N GLY A 163 12.45 2.10 0.42
CA GLY A 163 12.20 3.20 1.36
C GLY A 163 11.88 2.74 2.78
N ILE A 164 12.53 3.36 3.76
CA ILE A 164 12.12 3.30 5.16
C ILE A 164 11.27 4.53 5.44
N LEU A 165 10.00 4.31 5.81
CA LEU A 165 9.14 5.37 6.28
C LEU A 165 9.36 5.59 7.76
N THR A 166 9.92 6.74 8.11
CA THR A 166 10.01 7.21 9.49
C THR A 166 9.02 8.36 9.69
N TYR A 167 8.54 8.50 10.91
CA TYR A 167 7.74 9.66 11.29
C TYR A 167 8.58 10.56 12.19
N THR A 168 8.78 11.80 11.78
CA THR A 168 9.44 12.81 12.60
C THR A 168 8.38 13.72 13.19
N LYS A 169 8.47 13.97 14.50
CA LYS A 169 7.60 14.93 15.18
C LYS A 169 8.14 16.33 14.94
N THR A 170 7.32 17.20 14.38
CA THR A 170 7.63 18.62 14.21
C THR A 170 7.48 19.37 15.52
N GLU A 171 7.98 20.60 15.61
CA GLU A 171 7.90 21.45 16.80
C GLU A 171 6.46 21.74 17.21
N ASP A 172 5.53 21.79 16.25
CA ASP A 172 4.09 21.96 16.48
C ASP A 172 3.38 20.64 16.86
N GLY A 173 4.14 19.58 17.12
CA GLY A 173 3.62 18.29 17.61
C GLY A 173 3.05 17.37 16.53
N ARG A 174 3.13 17.72 15.24
CA ARG A 174 2.67 16.89 14.12
C ARG A 174 3.69 15.81 13.77
N PHE A 175 3.20 14.68 13.31
CA PHE A 175 4.03 13.62 12.75
C PHE A 175 4.07 13.74 11.23
N ILE A 176 5.27 14.01 10.68
CA ILE A 176 5.50 14.09 9.24
C ILE A 176 6.18 12.80 8.80
N PRO A 177 5.70 12.13 7.74
CA PRO A 177 6.40 10.99 7.17
C PRO A 177 7.68 11.47 6.47
N VAL A 178 8.80 10.87 6.81
CA VAL A 178 10.08 11.11 6.18
C VAL A 178 10.58 9.79 5.59
N TRP A 179 10.86 9.81 4.30
CA TRP A 179 11.43 8.69 3.59
C TRP A 179 12.95 8.78 3.65
N SER A 180 13.59 7.74 4.17
CA SER A 180 15.05 7.61 4.19
C SER A 180 15.47 6.42 3.35
N GLU A 181 16.65 6.53 2.74
CA GLU A 181 17.29 5.40 2.08
C GLU A 181 17.71 4.37 3.14
N SER A 182 17.62 3.09 2.77
CA SER A 182 18.28 2.04 3.56
C SER A 182 19.79 2.22 3.36
N ILE A 183 20.50 2.46 4.45
CA ILE A 183 21.95 2.41 4.48
C ILE A 183 22.39 0.96 4.44
#